data_d7c27b7f02e644eb08bf2874483ff9f6
#
_entry.id   d7c27b7f02e644eb08bf2874483ff9f6
#
_cell.length_a   1.000
_cell.length_b   1.000
_cell.length_c   1.000
_cell.angle_alpha   90.00
_cell.angle_beta   90.00
_cell.angle_gamma   90.00
#
_symmetry.space_group_name_H-M   'P 1'
#
loop_
_entity.id
_entity.type
_entity.pdbx_description
1 polymer ?
#
loop_
_entity_poly.entity_id
_entity_poly.type
_entity_poly.pdbx_seq_one_letter_code
_entity_poly.pdbx_strand_id
1 'polypeptide(L)'
;MPSYVVLMNWTDQGVKGFRDSVERADAAEIALSPAGISFTDLRWTVGAYDLIATLEAPDDETLAAALLSLAAQGNLRTTTLRAFSAEEMRGVIAKAT
;
A
#
# COMPACT_ATOMS: atom_id res chain seq x y z
N MET A 1 10.46 -6.21 9.54
CA MET A 1 10.41 -5.33 8.35
C MET A 1 9.45 -4.17 8.61
N PRO A 2 9.73 -2.98 8.10
CA PRO A 2 8.80 -1.86 8.23
C PRO A 2 7.41 -2.18 7.70
N SER A 3 6.40 -1.69 8.40
CA SER A 3 5.00 -1.82 8.01
C SER A 3 4.44 -0.48 7.55
N TYR A 4 3.48 -0.55 6.65
CA TYR A 4 2.87 0.63 6.05
C TYR A 4 1.37 0.43 5.87
N VAL A 5 0.63 1.52 5.96
CA VAL A 5 -0.77 1.58 5.53
C VAL A 5 -0.80 2.43 4.27
N VAL A 6 -1.31 1.88 3.19
CA VAL A 6 -1.42 2.58 1.91
C VAL A 6 -2.90 2.83 1.63
N LEU A 7 -3.26 4.11 1.58
CA LEU A 7 -4.60 4.55 1.26
C LEU A 7 -4.63 4.87 -0.23
N MET A 8 -5.60 4.34 -0.95
CA MET A 8 -5.62 4.43 -2.41
C MET A 8 -6.93 5.00 -2.91
N ASN A 9 -6.81 5.87 -3.93
CA ASN A 9 -7.96 6.36 -4.68
C ASN A 9 -7.84 5.95 -6.13
N TRP A 10 -8.94 5.51 -6.73
CA TRP A 10 -9.00 5.32 -8.17
C TRP A 10 -8.89 6.66 -8.88
N THR A 11 -8.17 6.65 -9.98
CA THR A 11 -8.24 7.71 -10.99
C THR A 11 -9.53 7.52 -11.79
N ASP A 12 -9.82 8.47 -12.70
CA ASP A 12 -10.94 8.29 -13.64
C ASP A 12 -10.78 7.02 -14.45
N GLN A 13 -9.56 6.73 -14.91
CA GLN A 13 -9.24 5.51 -15.64
C GLN A 13 -9.48 4.27 -14.76
N GLY A 14 -9.01 4.31 -13.53
CA GLY A 14 -9.11 3.20 -12.60
C GLY A 14 -10.55 2.84 -12.26
N VAL A 15 -11.39 3.85 -11.99
CA VAL A 15 -12.78 3.60 -11.63
C VAL A 15 -13.61 3.10 -12.82
N LYS A 16 -13.28 3.52 -14.04
CA LYS A 16 -13.96 3.00 -15.23
C LYS A 16 -13.75 1.50 -15.41
N GLY A 17 -12.57 1.01 -15.01
CA GLY A 17 -12.23 -0.42 -15.05
C GLY A 17 -12.48 -1.14 -13.72
N PHE A 18 -13.40 -0.68 -12.89
CA PHE A 18 -13.60 -1.24 -11.55
C PHE A 18 -13.86 -2.74 -11.52
N ARG A 19 -14.43 -3.29 -12.61
CA ARG A 19 -14.75 -4.72 -12.68
C ARG A 19 -13.52 -5.62 -12.62
N ASP A 20 -12.35 -5.08 -12.99
CA ASP A 20 -11.08 -5.81 -12.97
C ASP A 20 -10.26 -5.51 -11.72
N SER A 21 -10.82 -4.79 -10.74
CA SER A 21 -10.07 -4.31 -9.58
C SER A 21 -9.44 -5.43 -8.76
N VAL A 22 -10.16 -6.53 -8.54
CA VAL A 22 -9.65 -7.67 -7.78
C VAL A 22 -8.48 -8.33 -8.49
N GLU A 23 -8.61 -8.54 -9.81
CA GLU A 23 -7.56 -9.14 -10.64
C GLU A 23 -6.34 -8.22 -10.72
N ARG A 24 -6.54 -6.90 -10.79
CA ARG A 24 -5.42 -5.95 -10.77
C ARG A 24 -4.69 -5.98 -9.43
N ALA A 25 -5.42 -6.12 -8.33
CA ALA A 25 -4.82 -6.23 -7.00
C ALA A 25 -3.99 -7.52 -6.87
N ASP A 26 -4.51 -8.63 -7.35
CA ASP A 26 -3.79 -9.91 -7.35
C ASP A 26 -2.51 -9.81 -8.19
N ALA A 27 -2.60 -9.19 -9.36
CA ALA A 27 -1.44 -9.00 -10.24
C ALA A 27 -0.38 -8.11 -9.58
N ALA A 28 -0.80 -7.06 -8.88
CA ALA A 28 0.12 -6.17 -8.17
C ALA A 28 0.84 -6.90 -7.04
N GLU A 29 0.12 -7.72 -6.29
CA GLU A 29 0.70 -8.51 -5.20
C GLU A 29 1.78 -9.46 -5.72
N ILE A 30 1.49 -10.16 -6.82
CA ILE A 30 2.44 -11.05 -7.48
C ILE A 30 3.66 -10.26 -7.99
N ALA A 31 3.43 -9.13 -8.63
CA ALA A 31 4.50 -8.31 -9.22
C ALA A 31 5.45 -7.72 -8.15
N LEU A 32 4.94 -7.39 -6.98
CA LEU A 32 5.73 -6.77 -5.92
C LEU A 32 6.41 -7.78 -4.99
N SER A 33 6.01 -9.03 -5.03
CA SER A 33 6.57 -10.08 -4.17
C SER A 33 8.09 -10.25 -4.34
N PRO A 34 8.66 -10.24 -5.56
CA PRO A 34 10.12 -10.37 -5.70
C PRO A 34 10.92 -9.24 -5.04
N ALA A 35 10.32 -8.08 -4.84
CA ALA A 35 10.97 -6.96 -4.14
C ALA A 35 10.90 -7.11 -2.61
N GLY A 36 10.30 -8.18 -2.10
CA GLY A 36 10.13 -8.41 -0.68
C GLY A 36 8.93 -7.69 -0.06
N ILE A 37 8.02 -7.20 -0.89
CA ILE A 37 6.81 -6.53 -0.42
C ILE A 37 5.71 -7.58 -0.27
N SER A 38 5.11 -7.65 0.92
CA SER A 38 3.99 -8.55 1.18
C SER A 38 2.80 -7.77 1.72
N PHE A 39 1.63 -8.06 1.15
CA PHE A 39 0.38 -7.50 1.61
C PHE A 39 -0.14 -8.35 2.77
N THR A 40 -0.34 -7.73 3.93
CA THR A 40 -0.89 -8.41 5.08
C THR A 40 -2.41 -8.28 5.14
N ASP A 41 -2.96 -7.24 4.53
CA ASP A 41 -4.40 -7.07 4.38
C ASP A 41 -4.68 -6.11 3.23
N LEU A 42 -5.79 -6.30 2.54
CA LEU A 42 -6.28 -5.42 1.48
C LEU A 42 -7.79 -5.40 1.51
N ARG A 43 -8.36 -4.20 1.56
CA ARG A 43 -9.80 -3.99 1.60
C ARG A 43 -10.22 -2.93 0.60
N TRP A 44 -11.38 -3.13 -0.02
CA TRP A 44 -12.08 -2.10 -0.78
C TRP A 44 -13.00 -1.34 0.17
N THR A 45 -13.03 -0.03 0.04
CA THR A 45 -13.75 0.83 0.96
C THR A 45 -14.69 1.77 0.20
N VAL A 46 -15.65 2.32 0.91
CA VAL A 46 -16.57 3.32 0.39
C VAL A 46 -16.40 4.57 1.25
N GLY A 47 -16.04 5.68 0.62
CA GLY A 47 -15.79 6.94 1.33
C GLY A 47 -14.62 7.72 0.73
N ALA A 48 -13.81 8.31 1.58
CA ALA A 48 -12.69 9.15 1.16
C ALA A 48 -11.62 8.40 0.38
N TYR A 49 -11.50 7.10 0.62
CA TYR A 49 -10.55 6.22 -0.08
C TYR A 49 -11.28 5.03 -0.65
N ASP A 50 -10.76 4.47 -1.73
CA ASP A 50 -11.39 3.36 -2.44
C ASP A 50 -10.80 2.01 -2.06
N LEU A 51 -9.51 1.98 -1.70
CA LEU A 51 -8.84 0.79 -1.20
C LEU A 51 -7.92 1.18 -0.04
N ILE A 52 -7.74 0.23 0.88
CA ILE A 52 -6.77 0.35 1.97
C ILE A 52 -5.99 -0.95 2.04
N ALA A 53 -4.66 -0.85 2.02
CA ALA A 53 -3.78 -1.99 2.19
C ALA A 53 -2.87 -1.78 3.38
N THR A 54 -2.63 -2.86 4.13
CA THR A 54 -1.50 -2.92 5.05
C THR A 54 -0.46 -3.85 4.45
N LEU A 55 0.79 -3.43 4.49
CA LEU A 55 1.85 -4.21 3.88
C LEU A 55 3.18 -4.03 4.61
N GLU A 56 4.08 -4.95 4.33
CA GLU A 56 5.46 -4.88 4.81
C GLU A 56 6.39 -4.76 3.60
N ALA A 57 7.45 -3.99 3.76
CA ALA A 57 8.48 -3.82 2.74
C ALA A 57 9.85 -3.80 3.41
N PRO A 58 10.94 -4.11 2.68
CA PRO A 58 12.28 -4.09 3.25
C PRO A 58 12.71 -2.70 3.74
N ASP A 59 12.34 -1.66 3.00
CA ASP A 59 12.69 -0.28 3.32
C ASP A 59 11.79 0.70 2.56
N ASP A 60 11.91 1.98 2.90
CA ASP A 60 11.10 3.04 2.31
C ASP A 60 11.35 3.22 0.81
N GLU A 61 12.60 3.10 0.38
CA GLU A 61 12.94 3.29 -1.04
C GLU A 61 12.34 2.20 -1.92
N THR A 62 12.38 0.96 -1.46
CA THR A 62 11.79 -0.16 -2.19
C THR A 62 10.28 0.04 -2.33
N LEU A 63 9.62 0.45 -1.26
CA LEU A 63 8.18 0.72 -1.32
C LEU A 63 7.87 1.90 -2.22
N ALA A 64 8.63 2.99 -2.12
CA ALA A 64 8.44 4.16 -2.96
C ALA A 64 8.55 3.83 -4.44
N ALA A 65 9.57 3.03 -4.82
CA ALA A 65 9.75 2.58 -6.19
C ALA A 65 8.56 1.75 -6.69
N ALA A 66 8.07 0.84 -5.84
CA ALA A 66 6.91 0.01 -6.16
C ALA A 66 5.65 0.86 -6.38
N LEU A 67 5.43 1.85 -5.51
CA LEU A 67 4.28 2.74 -5.62
C LEU A 67 4.33 3.62 -6.86
N LEU A 68 5.53 4.07 -7.26
CA LEU A 68 5.70 4.81 -8.51
C LEU A 68 5.34 3.94 -9.72
N SER A 69 5.78 2.69 -9.73
CA SER A 69 5.44 1.74 -10.81
C SER A 69 3.93 1.48 -10.85
N LEU A 70 3.31 1.34 -9.70
CA LEU A 70 1.86 1.14 -9.61
C LEU A 70 1.10 2.39 -10.11
N ALA A 71 1.52 3.57 -9.68
CA ALA A 71 0.91 4.83 -10.09
C ALA A 71 1.07 5.07 -11.59
N ALA A 72 2.20 4.65 -12.17
CA ALA A 72 2.48 4.80 -13.60
C ALA A 72 1.49 4.05 -14.50
N GLN A 73 0.83 3.01 -13.98
CA GLN A 73 -0.23 2.31 -14.70
C GLN A 73 -1.49 3.16 -14.89
N GLY A 74 -1.62 4.23 -14.09
CA GLY A 74 -2.67 5.23 -14.25
C GLY A 74 -4.00 4.91 -13.56
N ASN A 75 -4.08 3.83 -12.80
CA ASN A 75 -5.33 3.39 -12.17
C ASN A 75 -5.54 3.90 -10.75
N LEU A 76 -4.45 4.20 -10.04
CA LEU A 76 -4.49 4.53 -8.62
C LEU A 76 -3.61 5.72 -8.27
N ARG A 77 -4.05 6.48 -7.27
CA ARG A 77 -3.24 7.44 -6.53
C ARG A 77 -3.13 6.92 -5.10
N THR A 78 -1.96 7.07 -4.49
CA THR A 78 -1.68 6.48 -3.19
C THR A 78 -1.27 7.53 -2.18
N THR A 79 -1.63 7.29 -0.92
CA THR A 79 -1.16 8.02 0.25
C THR A 79 -0.62 6.98 1.23
N THR A 80 0.66 7.06 1.55
CA THR A 80 1.33 6.04 2.35
C THR A 80 1.63 6.56 3.74
N LEU A 81 1.31 5.74 4.73
CA LEU A 81 1.57 6.02 6.14
C LEU A 81 2.55 4.97 6.67
N ARG A 82 3.62 5.42 7.32
CA ARG A 82 4.48 4.51 8.07
C ARG A 82 3.72 4.04 9.31
N ALA A 83 3.60 2.75 9.51
CA ALA A 83 2.81 2.18 10.59
C ALA A 83 3.71 1.45 11.60
N PHE A 84 3.32 1.51 12.87
CA PHE A 84 4.02 0.85 13.96
C PHE A 84 3.03 -0.02 14.73
N SER A 85 3.45 -1.23 15.07
CA SER A 85 2.72 -2.07 16.02
C SER A 85 2.80 -1.46 17.42
N ALA A 86 2.01 -1.97 18.35
CA ALA A 86 2.09 -1.52 19.74
C ALA A 86 3.49 -1.74 20.33
N GLU A 87 4.11 -2.87 20.01
CA GLU A 87 5.47 -3.16 20.48
C GLU A 87 6.50 -2.24 19.86
N GLU A 88 6.41 -2.01 18.55
CA GLU A 88 7.29 -1.05 17.87
C GLU A 88 7.09 0.36 18.42
N MET A 89 5.87 0.73 18.73
CA MET A 89 5.56 2.05 19.29
C MET A 89 6.18 2.22 20.67
N ARG A 90 6.27 1.18 21.49
CA ARG A 90 6.99 1.23 22.75
C ARG A 90 8.46 1.61 22.54
N GLY A 91 9.08 1.07 21.48
CA GLY A 91 10.44 1.44 21.12
C GLY A 91 10.58 2.90 20.69
N VAL A 92 9.59 3.39 19.93
CA VAL A 92 9.55 4.81 19.52
C VAL A 92 9.42 5.71 20.76
N ILE A 93 8.53 5.37 21.68
CA ILE A 93 8.31 6.13 22.91
C ILE A 93 9.59 6.17 23.74
N ALA A 94 10.32 5.05 23.82
CA ALA A 94 11.58 4.99 24.56
C ALA A 94 12.65 5.94 24.01
N LYS A 95 12.58 6.30 22.74
CA LYS A 95 13.50 7.26 22.11
C LYS A 95 13.05 8.71 22.25
N ALA A 96 11.82 8.96 22.66
CA ALA A 96 11.31 10.31 22.84
C ALA A 96 11.91 10.94 24.11
N THR A 97 12.29 12.21 24.03
CA THR A 97 12.88 12.94 25.14
C THR A 97 11.87 13.90 25.78
#